data_3509b4c917a272d1edddee8ecebbc4e7
#
_entry.id   3509b4c917a272d1edddee8ecebbc4e7
#
_cell.length_a   1.000
_cell.length_b   1.000
_cell.length_c   1.000
_cell.angle_alpha   90.00
_cell.angle_beta   90.00
_cell.angle_gamma   90.00
#
_symmetry.space_group_name_H-M   'P 1'
#
loop_
_entity.id
_entity.type
_entity.pdbx_description
1 polymer ?
#
loop_
_entity_poly.entity_id
_entity_poly.type
_entity_poly.pdbx_seq_one_letter_code
_entity_poly.pdbx_strand_id
1 'polypeptide(L)'
;MLESGKDGTHMFTGIYACSPEFLNYLKHDTKHSVITVFLELIKDGLLGGAIIDIGEWWDLGNREAYLDAHRVLSKSEFPSYFNNLERSSDSEILKSFIGKNIKIDKSSHIAKSAIIDQDAEIINSIVWPGAKVSKGSILKRCIVRNGQIAKGKLENEDI
;
A
#
# COMPACT_ATOMS: atom_id res chain seq x y z
N MET A 1 -21.31 3.13 -18.01
CA MET A 1 -21.26 3.09 -16.99
C MET A 1 -20.93 3.89 -16.08
N LEU A 2 -21.17 4.80 -15.83
CA LEU A 2 -20.88 5.74 -14.87
C LEU A 2 -22.03 6.64 -14.57
N GLU A 3 -23.24 6.10 -14.60
CA GLU A 3 -24.32 6.72 -13.85
C GLU A 3 -24.13 6.32 -12.41
N SER A 4 -23.85 7.30 -11.58
CA SER A 4 -23.72 7.10 -10.15
C SER A 4 -25.01 6.49 -9.63
N GLY A 5 -24.96 5.26 -9.23
CA GLY A 5 -25.84 4.83 -8.20
C GLY A 5 -26.86 3.80 -8.45
N LYS A 6 -27.06 3.19 -9.56
CA LYS A 6 -28.08 2.13 -9.57
C LYS A 6 -27.63 0.74 -9.95
N ASP A 7 -26.67 0.54 -10.79
CA ASP A 7 -26.25 -0.80 -11.19
C ASP A 7 -24.77 -0.87 -11.58
N GLY A 8 -23.95 -0.04 -10.94
CA GLY A 8 -22.50 -0.11 -11.13
C GLY A 8 -21.96 -1.38 -10.53
N THR A 9 -21.70 -2.35 -11.37
CA THR A 9 -21.06 -3.63 -10.98
C THR A 9 -19.55 -3.53 -10.92
N HIS A 10 -18.96 -2.44 -11.44
CA HIS A 10 -17.52 -2.26 -11.56
C HIS A 10 -17.07 -0.93 -11.00
N MET A 11 -15.87 -0.91 -10.48
CA MET A 11 -15.24 0.27 -9.91
C MET A 11 -14.17 0.81 -10.87
N PHE A 12 -14.06 2.12 -10.96
CA PHE A 12 -12.96 2.78 -11.65
C PHE A 12 -11.69 2.67 -10.81
N THR A 13 -10.70 1.95 -11.34
CA THR A 13 -9.42 1.66 -10.62
C THR A 13 -8.45 2.84 -10.59
N GLY A 14 -8.72 3.94 -11.29
CA GLY A 14 -7.79 5.06 -11.43
C GLY A 14 -6.71 4.84 -12.49
N ILE A 15 -6.68 3.69 -13.16
CA ILE A 15 -5.71 3.36 -14.21
C ILE A 15 -6.33 3.66 -15.57
N TYR A 16 -5.66 4.49 -16.36
CA TYR A 16 -6.07 4.79 -17.72
C TYR A 16 -4.88 5.14 -18.61
N ALA A 17 -5.05 4.92 -19.90
CA ALA A 17 -4.13 5.38 -20.93
C ALA A 17 -4.86 6.38 -21.82
N CYS A 18 -4.19 7.45 -22.18
CA CYS A 18 -4.78 8.49 -23.03
C CYS A 18 -3.78 8.93 -24.12
N SER A 19 -4.33 9.41 -25.22
CA SER A 19 -3.53 10.08 -26.26
C SER A 19 -3.13 11.49 -25.79
N PRO A 20 -2.09 12.10 -26.41
CA PRO A 20 -1.69 13.47 -26.07
C PRO A 20 -2.82 14.50 -26.22
N GLU A 21 -3.75 14.28 -27.15
CA GLU A 21 -4.90 15.15 -27.39
C GLU A 21 -5.83 15.26 -26.18
N PHE A 22 -5.85 14.22 -25.31
CA PHE A 22 -6.59 14.26 -24.05
C PHE A 22 -6.25 15.49 -23.21
N LEU A 23 -5.01 15.95 -23.25
CA LEU A 23 -4.57 17.13 -22.50
C LEU A 23 -5.32 18.41 -22.90
N ASN A 24 -5.86 18.48 -24.12
CA ASN A 24 -6.65 19.63 -24.59
C ASN A 24 -8.02 19.74 -23.89
N TYR A 25 -8.51 18.66 -23.27
CA TYR A 25 -9.76 18.66 -22.49
C TYR A 25 -9.54 19.07 -21.04
N LEU A 26 -8.29 19.13 -20.59
CA LEU A 26 -7.97 19.53 -19.23
C LEU A 26 -7.89 21.06 -19.11
N LYS A 27 -8.48 21.60 -18.04
CA LYS A 27 -8.34 23.03 -17.72
C LYS A 27 -6.95 23.30 -17.18
N HIS A 28 -6.26 24.28 -17.77
CA HIS A 28 -4.97 24.71 -17.28
C HIS A 28 -5.11 25.48 -15.95
N ASP A 29 -4.11 25.37 -15.11
CA ASP A 29 -3.94 26.14 -13.86
C ASP A 29 -5.05 26.01 -12.84
N THR A 30 -5.90 24.99 -12.97
CA THR A 30 -6.99 24.72 -12.00
C THR A 30 -7.01 23.26 -11.60
N LYS A 31 -7.20 23.01 -10.30
CA LYS A 31 -7.45 21.66 -9.79
C LYS A 31 -8.90 21.28 -10.11
N HIS A 32 -9.10 20.26 -10.91
CA HIS A 32 -10.41 19.70 -11.20
C HIS A 32 -10.37 18.17 -11.32
N SER A 33 -11.55 17.55 -11.23
CA SER A 33 -11.65 16.10 -11.37
C SER A 33 -11.57 15.68 -12.83
N VAL A 34 -10.73 14.70 -13.13
CA VAL A 34 -10.66 14.08 -14.46
C VAL A 34 -11.97 13.37 -14.84
N ILE A 35 -12.77 12.98 -13.85
CA ILE A 35 -14.05 12.30 -14.09
C ILE A 35 -15.01 13.16 -14.91
N THR A 36 -15.02 14.48 -14.72
CA THR A 36 -15.85 15.39 -15.52
C THR A 36 -15.50 15.29 -17.00
N VAL A 37 -14.20 15.25 -17.32
CA VAL A 37 -13.72 15.09 -18.68
C VAL A 37 -14.09 13.71 -19.24
N PHE A 38 -13.97 12.65 -18.45
CA PHE A 38 -14.39 11.32 -18.88
C PHE A 38 -15.88 11.26 -19.23
N LEU A 39 -16.74 11.91 -18.47
CA LEU A 39 -18.17 11.96 -18.76
C LEU A 39 -18.48 12.70 -20.07
N GLU A 40 -17.71 13.70 -20.43
CA GLU A 40 -17.83 14.39 -21.72
C GLU A 40 -17.36 13.47 -22.87
N LEU A 41 -16.18 12.85 -22.70
CA LEU A 41 -15.64 11.93 -23.72
C LEU A 41 -16.49 10.69 -23.95
N ILE A 42 -17.22 10.22 -22.93
CA ILE A 42 -18.21 9.12 -23.10
C ILE A 42 -19.33 9.53 -24.03
N LYS A 43 -19.87 10.74 -23.89
CA LYS A 43 -20.94 11.26 -24.75
C LYS A 43 -20.51 11.33 -26.20
N ASP A 44 -19.25 11.67 -26.42
CA ASP A 44 -18.66 11.80 -27.75
C ASP A 44 -18.13 10.47 -28.31
N GLY A 45 -18.27 9.36 -27.57
CA GLY A 45 -17.78 8.04 -27.96
C GLY A 45 -16.24 7.91 -28.01
N LEU A 46 -15.54 8.80 -27.34
CA LEU A 46 -14.07 8.88 -27.33
C LEU A 46 -13.43 8.18 -26.14
N LEU A 47 -14.20 7.65 -25.20
CA LEU A 47 -13.70 6.88 -24.05
C LEU A 47 -14.17 5.43 -24.12
N GLY A 48 -13.22 4.52 -24.15
CA GLY A 48 -13.45 3.08 -23.97
C GLY A 48 -13.16 2.63 -22.55
N GLY A 49 -13.69 1.48 -22.14
CA GLY A 49 -13.41 0.84 -20.88
C GLY A 49 -13.00 -0.61 -21.07
N ALA A 50 -12.09 -1.09 -20.23
CA ALA A 50 -11.76 -2.49 -20.09
C ALA A 50 -12.22 -2.99 -18.72
N ILE A 51 -12.95 -4.09 -18.71
CA ILE A 51 -13.37 -4.76 -17.47
C ILE A 51 -12.31 -5.82 -17.15
N ILE A 52 -11.75 -5.77 -15.94
CA ILE A 52 -10.76 -6.71 -15.45
C ILE A 52 -11.29 -7.27 -14.13
N ASP A 53 -11.88 -8.46 -14.19
CA ASP A 53 -12.49 -9.14 -13.05
C ASP A 53 -11.61 -10.27 -12.50
N ILE A 54 -10.37 -10.36 -12.97
CA ILE A 54 -9.43 -11.39 -12.54
C ILE A 54 -8.38 -10.78 -11.64
N GLY A 55 -8.24 -11.34 -10.45
CA GLY A 55 -7.26 -10.90 -9.46
C GLY A 55 -7.86 -10.08 -8.33
N GLU A 56 -6.99 -9.64 -7.45
CA GLU A 56 -7.36 -8.82 -6.30
C GLU A 56 -7.08 -7.34 -6.58
N TRP A 57 -7.98 -6.49 -6.13
CA TRP A 57 -7.80 -5.06 -6.17
C TRP A 57 -7.95 -4.48 -4.76
N TRP A 58 -7.04 -3.61 -4.38
CA TRP A 58 -6.98 -3.03 -3.05
C TRP A 58 -7.00 -1.51 -3.12
N ASP A 59 -7.98 -0.89 -2.46
CA ASP A 59 -7.95 0.55 -2.19
C ASP A 59 -7.14 0.80 -0.91
N LEU A 60 -5.93 1.27 -1.07
CA LEU A 60 -4.99 1.52 0.03
C LEU A 60 -5.15 2.93 0.64
N GLY A 61 -6.33 3.52 0.55
CA GLY A 61 -6.61 4.88 1.01
C GLY A 61 -6.57 5.10 2.52
N ASN A 62 -6.45 4.03 3.32
CA ASN A 62 -6.36 4.12 4.77
C ASN A 62 -5.42 3.05 5.34
N ARG A 63 -5.03 3.23 6.61
CA ARG A 63 -4.10 2.34 7.33
C ARG A 63 -4.58 0.90 7.35
N GLU A 64 -5.86 0.69 7.65
CA GLU A 64 -6.43 -0.64 7.78
C GLU A 64 -6.30 -1.44 6.49
N ALA A 65 -6.73 -0.85 5.38
CA ALA A 65 -6.61 -1.46 4.07
C ALA A 65 -5.15 -1.77 3.72
N TYR A 66 -4.22 -0.88 4.07
CA TYR A 66 -2.80 -1.08 3.83
C TYR A 66 -2.22 -2.24 4.67
N LEU A 67 -2.55 -2.32 5.97
CA LEU A 67 -2.13 -3.43 6.84
C LEU A 67 -2.74 -4.77 6.37
N ASP A 68 -4.02 -4.76 5.99
CA ASP A 68 -4.70 -5.95 5.50
C ASP A 68 -4.13 -6.44 4.17
N ALA A 69 -3.85 -5.54 3.23
CA ALA A 69 -3.21 -5.88 1.97
C ALA A 69 -1.83 -6.55 2.22
N HIS A 70 -1.00 -5.98 3.09
CA HIS A 70 0.28 -6.60 3.47
C HIS A 70 0.10 -8.00 4.06
N ARG A 71 -0.87 -8.17 4.96
CA ARG A 71 -1.15 -9.46 5.60
C ARG A 71 -1.61 -10.53 4.59
N VAL A 72 -2.40 -10.17 3.60
CA VAL A 72 -2.88 -11.09 2.55
C VAL A 72 -1.77 -11.37 1.55
N LEU A 73 -1.15 -10.32 1.02
CA LEU A 73 -0.14 -10.44 -0.02
C LEU A 73 1.15 -11.14 0.47
N SER A 74 1.49 -11.04 1.75
CA SER A 74 2.63 -11.78 2.32
C SER A 74 2.46 -13.29 2.27
N LYS A 75 1.22 -13.79 2.17
CA LYS A 75 0.87 -15.22 2.10
C LYS A 75 0.64 -15.70 0.67
N SER A 76 0.49 -14.81 -0.29
CA SER A 76 0.20 -15.16 -1.68
C SER A 76 1.49 -15.41 -2.47
N GLU A 77 1.42 -16.35 -3.42
CA GLU A 77 2.44 -16.48 -4.45
C GLU A 77 2.18 -15.40 -5.50
N PHE A 78 3.09 -14.44 -5.60
CA PHE A 78 2.99 -13.43 -6.65
C PHE A 78 3.35 -14.02 -8.02
N PRO A 79 2.72 -13.53 -9.10
CA PRO A 79 3.13 -13.82 -10.46
C PRO A 79 4.61 -13.52 -10.71
N SER A 80 5.18 -14.21 -11.66
CA SER A 80 6.62 -14.23 -11.96
C SER A 80 7.26 -12.87 -12.27
N TYR A 81 6.51 -11.82 -12.61
CA TYR A 81 7.10 -10.49 -12.84
C TYR A 81 7.67 -9.84 -11.58
N PHE A 82 7.35 -10.34 -10.40
CA PHE A 82 7.91 -9.88 -9.14
C PHE A 82 9.06 -10.73 -8.62
N ASN A 83 9.49 -11.73 -9.37
CA ASN A 83 10.57 -12.63 -8.97
C ASN A 83 11.92 -11.91 -8.76
N ASN A 84 12.10 -10.72 -9.33
CA ASN A 84 13.29 -9.90 -9.16
C ASN A 84 13.20 -8.92 -7.98
N LEU A 85 12.06 -8.81 -7.32
CA LEU A 85 11.97 -8.10 -6.04
C LEU A 85 12.55 -9.05 -4.98
N GLU A 86 13.72 -8.72 -4.47
CA GLU A 86 14.34 -9.44 -3.37
C GLU A 86 13.35 -9.50 -2.20
N ARG A 87 12.63 -10.60 -2.10
CA ARG A 87 11.98 -10.97 -0.85
C ARG A 87 13.12 -11.27 0.12
N SER A 88 13.38 -10.35 1.02
CA SER A 88 14.17 -10.73 2.18
C SER A 88 13.43 -11.88 2.84
N SER A 89 14.05 -13.07 2.84
CA SER A 89 13.45 -14.21 3.52
C SER A 89 13.24 -13.80 4.98
N ASP A 90 12.06 -13.99 5.52
CA ASP A 90 11.77 -13.73 6.94
C ASP A 90 12.85 -14.34 7.85
N SER A 91 13.50 -15.42 7.41
CA SER A 91 14.58 -16.08 8.11
C SER A 91 15.85 -15.24 8.26
N GLU A 92 16.22 -14.37 7.29
CA GLU A 92 17.40 -13.51 7.41
C GLU A 92 17.17 -12.34 8.35
N ILE A 93 15.98 -11.74 8.26
CA ILE A 93 15.57 -10.66 9.17
C ILE A 93 15.50 -11.20 10.59
N LEU A 94 14.87 -12.35 10.82
CA LEU A 94 14.75 -12.96 12.13
C LEU A 94 16.11 -13.33 12.72
N LYS A 95 17.08 -13.81 11.90
CA LYS A 95 18.44 -14.08 12.37
C LYS A 95 19.15 -12.84 12.91
N SER A 96 18.90 -11.66 12.33
CA SER A 96 19.50 -10.41 12.79
C SER A 96 19.00 -9.96 14.18
N PHE A 97 17.91 -10.55 14.67
CA PHE A 97 17.29 -10.25 15.96
C PHE A 97 17.64 -11.22 17.07
N ILE A 98 18.42 -12.28 16.75
CA ILE A 98 18.85 -13.26 17.77
C ILE A 98 19.63 -12.55 18.88
N GLY A 99 19.25 -12.80 20.12
CA GLY A 99 19.87 -12.18 21.30
C GLY A 99 19.38 -10.78 21.68
N LYS A 100 18.46 -10.20 20.89
CA LYS A 100 17.92 -8.85 21.18
C LYS A 100 16.56 -8.86 21.88
N ASN A 101 16.01 -10.03 22.21
CA ASN A 101 14.68 -10.17 22.84
C ASN A 101 13.56 -9.38 22.09
N ILE A 102 13.57 -9.44 20.75
CA ILE A 102 12.58 -8.77 19.90
C ILE A 102 11.42 -9.73 19.65
N LYS A 103 10.18 -9.24 19.76
CA LYS A 103 8.96 -9.98 19.48
C LYS A 103 8.27 -9.39 18.25
N ILE A 104 8.05 -10.21 17.23
CA ILE A 104 7.35 -9.81 16.01
C ILE A 104 6.30 -10.88 15.71
N ASP A 105 5.06 -10.47 15.50
CA ASP A 105 4.00 -11.38 15.12
C ASP A 105 4.03 -11.69 13.61
N LYS A 106 3.24 -12.71 13.19
CA LYS A 106 3.17 -13.14 11.80
C LYS A 106 2.44 -12.17 10.87
N SER A 107 1.75 -11.19 11.42
CA SER A 107 1.01 -10.17 10.66
C SER A 107 1.83 -8.93 10.37
N SER A 108 2.99 -8.80 11.03
CA SER A 108 3.89 -7.67 10.86
C SER A 108 4.85 -7.87 9.70
N HIS A 109 5.22 -6.76 9.06
CA HIS A 109 6.23 -6.74 8.01
C HIS A 109 7.37 -5.79 8.36
N ILE A 110 8.58 -6.31 8.32
CA ILE A 110 9.80 -5.56 8.62
C ILE A 110 10.68 -5.54 7.36
N ALA A 111 10.94 -4.37 6.82
CA ALA A 111 11.82 -4.25 5.67
C ALA A 111 13.29 -4.55 6.03
N LYS A 112 14.06 -5.10 5.09
CA LYS A 112 15.44 -5.56 5.29
C LYS A 112 16.37 -4.52 5.90
N SER A 113 16.20 -3.24 5.54
CA SER A 113 17.04 -2.13 6.03
C SER A 113 16.46 -1.40 7.24
N ALA A 114 15.36 -1.90 7.81
CA ALA A 114 14.81 -1.35 9.05
C ALA A 114 15.70 -1.71 10.25
N ILE A 115 15.77 -0.81 11.21
CA ILE A 115 16.57 -0.98 12.44
C ILE A 115 15.63 -1.23 13.61
N ILE A 116 15.70 -2.41 14.18
CA ILE A 116 14.91 -2.77 15.37
C ILE A 116 15.85 -2.94 16.55
N ASP A 117 15.68 -2.08 17.55
CA ASP A 117 16.47 -2.14 18.78
C ASP A 117 15.92 -3.24 19.73
N GLN A 118 16.70 -3.62 20.73
CA GLN A 118 16.37 -4.69 21.68
C GLN A 118 15.07 -4.42 22.46
N ASP A 119 14.43 -5.50 22.91
CA ASP A 119 13.21 -5.50 23.71
C ASP A 119 11.98 -4.86 23.01
N ALA A 120 12.03 -4.66 21.69
CA ALA A 120 10.91 -4.16 20.92
C ALA A 120 9.84 -5.26 20.71
N GLU A 121 8.56 -4.86 20.70
CA GLU A 121 7.42 -5.70 20.39
C GLU A 121 6.63 -5.08 19.25
N ILE A 122 6.40 -5.83 18.17
CA ILE A 122 5.78 -5.36 16.94
C ILE A 122 4.62 -6.29 16.59
N ILE A 123 3.40 -5.74 16.59
CA ILE A 123 2.15 -6.48 16.42
C ILE A 123 1.35 -5.84 15.29
N ASN A 124 1.02 -6.61 14.27
CA ASN A 124 0.22 -6.19 13.11
C ASN A 124 0.67 -4.82 12.57
N SER A 125 1.99 -4.64 12.42
CA SER A 125 2.60 -3.36 12.07
C SER A 125 3.58 -3.50 10.92
N ILE A 126 3.80 -2.42 10.21
CA ILE A 126 4.71 -2.37 9.07
C ILE A 126 5.84 -1.38 9.39
N VAL A 127 7.08 -1.83 9.21
CA VAL A 127 8.28 -0.99 9.37
C VAL A 127 9.00 -0.91 8.02
N TRP A 128 9.00 0.27 7.44
CA TRP A 128 9.55 0.53 6.12
C TRP A 128 11.09 0.51 6.09
N PRO A 129 11.69 0.43 4.88
CA PRO A 129 13.14 0.56 4.73
C PRO A 129 13.67 1.83 5.41
N GLY A 130 14.81 1.73 6.11
CA GLY A 130 15.42 2.87 6.76
C GLY A 130 14.68 3.44 7.99
N ALA A 131 13.54 2.85 8.37
CA ALA A 131 12.84 3.21 9.60
C ALA A 131 13.52 2.57 10.83
N LYS A 132 13.31 3.18 11.99
CA LYS A 132 13.87 2.68 13.26
C LYS A 132 12.77 2.48 14.30
N VAL A 133 12.85 1.36 15.02
CA VAL A 133 12.05 1.10 16.22
C VAL A 133 12.99 1.10 17.43
N SER A 134 12.78 2.04 18.33
CA SER A 134 13.66 2.24 19.50
C SER A 134 13.49 1.13 20.53
N LYS A 135 14.51 0.98 21.38
CA LYS A 135 14.54 0.00 22.47
C LYS A 135 13.29 0.02 23.34
N GLY A 136 12.72 -1.17 23.59
CA GLY A 136 11.55 -1.36 24.45
C GLY A 136 10.26 -0.77 23.90
N SER A 137 10.22 -0.37 22.62
CA SER A 137 8.99 0.14 22.00
C SER A 137 8.01 -0.96 21.73
N ILE A 138 6.72 -0.64 21.85
CA ILE A 138 5.59 -1.54 21.53
C ILE A 138 4.78 -0.88 20.44
N LEU A 139 4.71 -1.53 19.28
CA LEU A 139 3.92 -1.09 18.15
C LEU A 139 2.71 -2.01 17.96
N LYS A 140 1.52 -1.43 17.84
CA LYS A 140 0.29 -2.14 17.51
C LYS A 140 -0.44 -1.43 16.39
N ARG A 141 -0.62 -2.11 15.25
CA ARG A 141 -1.32 -1.57 14.08
C ARG A 141 -0.74 -0.23 13.61
N CYS A 142 0.59 -0.15 13.60
CA CYS A 142 1.33 1.05 13.22
C CYS A 142 2.02 0.88 11.85
N ILE A 143 2.26 2.01 11.19
CA ILE A 143 3.12 2.09 10.00
C ILE A 143 4.24 3.06 10.31
N VAL A 144 5.49 2.55 10.33
CA VAL A 144 6.68 3.39 10.52
C VAL A 144 7.32 3.60 9.15
N ARG A 145 7.29 4.85 8.67
CA ARG A 145 7.74 5.21 7.33
C ARG A 145 9.25 5.37 7.25
N ASN A 146 9.76 5.42 6.04
CA ASN A 146 11.19 5.61 5.78
C ASN A 146 11.76 6.81 6.53
N GLY A 147 12.91 6.63 7.19
CA GLY A 147 13.60 7.67 7.94
C GLY A 147 12.95 8.07 9.27
N GLN A 148 11.81 7.48 9.62
CA GLN A 148 11.11 7.79 10.87
C GLN A 148 11.56 6.89 12.02
N ILE A 149 11.34 7.37 13.25
CA ILE A 149 11.72 6.69 14.49
C ILE A 149 10.49 6.50 15.37
N ALA A 150 10.10 5.25 15.57
CA ALA A 150 9.06 4.88 16.51
C ALA A 150 9.64 4.70 17.92
N LYS A 151 9.03 5.30 18.93
CA LYS A 151 9.49 5.27 20.32
C LYS A 151 8.33 5.17 21.29
N GLY A 152 8.43 4.28 22.28
CA GLY A 152 7.43 4.10 23.32
C GLY A 152 6.31 3.16 22.91
N LYS A 153 5.13 3.35 23.47
CA LYS A 153 3.94 2.55 23.16
C LYS A 153 3.08 3.33 22.16
N LEU A 154 2.94 2.77 20.98
CA LEU A 154 2.22 3.37 19.86
C LEU A 154 1.13 2.40 19.40
N GLU A 155 -0.06 2.90 19.16
CA GLU A 155 -1.19 2.10 18.70
C GLU A 155 -2.02 2.89 17.68
N ASN A 156 -2.27 2.27 16.53
CA ASN A 156 -3.01 2.88 15.42
C ASN A 156 -2.38 4.19 14.91
N GLU A 157 -1.06 4.23 14.80
CA GLU A 157 -0.32 5.43 14.37
C GLU A 157 0.45 5.20 13.06
N ASP A 158 0.53 6.27 12.28
CA ASP A 158 1.40 6.41 11.10
C ASP A 158 2.48 7.43 11.44
N ILE A 159 3.73 6.98 11.45
CA ILE A 159 4.91 7.74 11.87
C ILE A 159 5.80 7.99 10.66
#